data_65fa93c1a087adecb75e27089c3d3515
#
_entry.id   65fa93c1a087adecb75e27089c3d3515
#
_cell.length_a   1.000
_cell.length_b   1.000
_cell.length_c   1.000
_cell.angle_alpha   90.00
_cell.angle_beta   90.00
_cell.angle_gamma   90.00
#
_symmetry.space_group_name_H-M   'P 1'
#
loop_
_entity.id
_entity.type
_entity.pdbx_description
1 polymer ?
#
loop_
_entity_poly.entity_id
_entity_poly.type
_entity_poly.pdbx_seq_one_letter_code
_entity_poly.pdbx_strand_id
1 'polypeptide(L)'
;KIKDILQLNLRVDISIFIKKNEMFTMKIIIASDSFKGSLSSQEVNNIIANTIEENFTNIEILKINIADGGEGTLDAIINVCNCEIKETIVNDALVKNKIKVKWALINNKRDAIFEVASIVGLYLLKENERNPLFTTTYGIGELILHILDYHVDNIYIGLGGSSTNDAGTGAL
;
A
#
# COMPACT_ATOMS: atom_id res chain seq x y z
N LYS A 1 11.05 20.51 -5.37
CA LYS A 1 11.51 20.53 -3.96
C LYS A 1 11.83 19.14 -3.41
N ILE A 2 10.99 18.12 -3.61
CA ILE A 2 11.27 16.73 -3.16
C ILE A 2 12.34 16.08 -4.02
N LYS A 3 12.34 16.31 -5.35
CA LYS A 3 13.43 15.89 -6.25
C LYS A 3 14.79 16.44 -5.84
N ASP A 4 14.83 17.67 -5.35
CA ASP A 4 16.07 18.34 -4.94
C ASP A 4 16.64 17.77 -3.62
N ILE A 5 15.76 17.32 -2.71
CA ILE A 5 16.14 16.69 -1.43
C ILE A 5 16.68 15.28 -1.65
N LEU A 6 16.07 14.49 -2.54
CA LEU A 6 16.54 13.13 -2.88
C LEU A 6 17.87 13.16 -3.66
N GLN A 7 18.13 14.21 -4.48
CA GLN A 7 19.42 14.39 -5.14
C GLN A 7 20.55 14.78 -4.18
N LEU A 8 20.25 15.48 -3.09
CA LEU A 8 21.28 15.96 -2.14
C LEU A 8 21.77 14.90 -1.16
N ASN A 9 20.97 13.88 -0.84
CA ASN A 9 21.31 12.88 0.19
C ASN A 9 21.80 11.53 -0.36
N LEU A 10 21.77 11.30 -1.67
CA LEU A 10 22.25 10.08 -2.32
C LEU A 10 23.72 10.13 -2.77
N ARG A 11 24.54 11.04 -2.24
CA ARG A 11 26.01 10.89 -2.33
C ARG A 11 26.47 9.79 -1.36
N VAL A 12 26.00 8.58 -1.58
CA VAL A 12 26.72 7.41 -1.08
C VAL A 12 27.98 7.29 -1.93
N ASP A 13 29.13 7.35 -1.30
CA ASP A 13 30.42 7.23 -1.95
C ASP A 13 30.60 5.77 -2.41
N ILE A 14 29.98 5.43 -3.55
CA ILE A 14 30.01 4.07 -4.16
C ILE A 14 31.39 3.79 -4.79
N SER A 15 32.29 4.77 -4.82
CA SER A 15 33.65 4.61 -5.34
C SER A 15 34.49 3.50 -4.64
N ILE A 16 34.06 3.05 -3.47
CA ILE A 16 34.79 2.06 -2.65
C ILE A 16 34.60 0.62 -3.18
N PHE A 17 33.61 0.34 -4.02
CA PHE A 17 33.29 -1.04 -4.43
C PHE A 17 33.66 -1.40 -5.87
N ILE A 18 34.17 -0.49 -6.68
CA ILE A 18 34.58 -0.84 -8.05
C ILE A 18 36.02 -1.33 -8.07
N LYS A 19 36.24 -2.58 -7.71
CA LYS A 19 37.44 -3.29 -8.06
C LYS A 19 37.37 -3.72 -9.53
N LYS A 20 38.23 -3.11 -10.33
CA LYS A 20 38.41 -3.36 -11.77
C LYS A 20 38.70 -4.84 -12.00
N ASN A 21 37.96 -5.48 -12.91
CA ASN A 21 38.25 -6.75 -13.61
C ASN A 21 37.47 -8.02 -13.26
N GLU A 22 36.19 -7.90 -12.83
CA GLU A 22 35.25 -8.99 -13.07
C GLU A 22 33.93 -8.36 -13.47
N MET A 23 33.19 -8.92 -14.46
CA MET A 23 31.85 -8.46 -14.83
C MET A 23 30.90 -8.79 -13.67
N PHE A 24 31.03 -8.11 -12.54
CA PHE A 24 30.07 -8.16 -11.45
C PHE A 24 28.89 -7.27 -11.82
N THR A 25 27.78 -7.87 -12.15
CA THR A 25 26.51 -7.16 -12.18
C THR A 25 26.11 -6.90 -10.73
N MET A 26 26.15 -5.64 -10.31
CA MET A 26 25.66 -5.27 -8.97
C MET A 26 24.14 -5.41 -8.96
N LYS A 27 23.61 -6.13 -7.97
CA LYS A 27 22.18 -6.23 -7.73
C LYS A 27 21.76 -5.28 -6.62
N ILE A 28 20.83 -4.37 -6.93
CA ILE A 28 20.25 -3.43 -5.97
C ILE A 28 18.79 -3.79 -5.74
N ILE A 29 18.39 -3.94 -4.47
CA ILE A 29 17.00 -4.11 -4.06
C ILE A 29 16.52 -2.80 -3.50
N ILE A 30 15.43 -2.26 -4.07
CA ILE A 30 14.76 -1.06 -3.59
C ILE A 30 13.43 -1.48 -2.97
N ALA A 31 13.30 -1.24 -1.68
CA ALA A 31 12.15 -1.68 -0.89
C ALA A 31 11.80 -0.57 0.12
N SER A 32 11.18 0.51 -0.36
CA SER A 32 10.76 1.62 0.49
C SER A 32 9.26 1.55 0.78
N ASP A 33 8.89 2.01 1.96
CA ASP A 33 7.49 2.29 2.29
C ASP A 33 7.02 3.60 1.62
N SER A 34 5.73 3.89 1.69
CA SER A 34 5.14 5.14 1.22
C SER A 34 5.58 6.33 2.06
N PHE A 35 5.66 7.52 1.44
CA PHE A 35 5.74 8.79 2.17
C PHE A 35 4.31 9.29 2.38
N LYS A 36 3.76 9.03 3.55
CA LYS A 36 2.34 9.30 3.92
C LYS A 36 1.87 10.67 3.44
N GLY A 37 0.81 10.67 2.61
CA GLY A 37 0.22 11.89 2.05
C GLY A 37 1.02 12.56 0.93
N SER A 38 2.09 11.93 0.39
CA SER A 38 2.96 12.49 -0.63
C SER A 38 3.23 11.55 -1.80
N LEU A 39 3.84 10.39 -1.56
CA LEU A 39 4.24 9.43 -2.60
C LEU A 39 3.93 8.01 -2.16
N SER A 40 3.43 7.19 -3.06
CA SER A 40 3.28 5.75 -2.85
C SER A 40 4.64 5.04 -2.82
N SER A 41 4.71 3.86 -2.22
CA SER A 41 5.89 2.99 -2.25
C SER A 41 6.39 2.77 -3.68
N GLN A 42 5.48 2.54 -4.62
CA GLN A 42 5.81 2.35 -6.04
C GLN A 42 6.45 3.59 -6.67
N GLU A 43 5.91 4.78 -6.40
CA GLU A 43 6.47 6.03 -6.93
C GLU A 43 7.88 6.29 -6.37
N VAL A 44 8.08 6.08 -5.07
CA VAL A 44 9.40 6.21 -4.43
C VAL A 44 10.39 5.24 -5.04
N ASN A 45 10.02 3.95 -5.14
CA ASN A 45 10.88 2.92 -5.73
C ASN A 45 11.24 3.24 -7.20
N ASN A 46 10.29 3.77 -7.99
CA ASN A 46 10.54 4.17 -9.37
C ASN A 46 11.48 5.37 -9.46
N ILE A 47 11.32 6.39 -8.61
CA ILE A 47 12.21 7.56 -8.59
C ILE A 47 13.65 7.14 -8.26
N ILE A 48 13.82 6.29 -7.25
CA ILE A 48 15.14 5.79 -6.84
C ILE A 48 15.75 4.96 -7.98
N ALA A 49 14.99 4.02 -8.56
CA ALA A 49 15.46 3.16 -9.64
C ALA A 49 15.93 3.99 -10.85
N ASN A 50 15.09 4.92 -11.33
CA ASN A 50 15.43 5.78 -12.46
C ASN A 50 16.70 6.60 -12.20
N THR A 51 16.86 7.16 -10.98
CA THR A 51 18.05 7.90 -10.61
C THR A 51 19.31 7.04 -10.64
N ILE A 52 19.20 5.78 -10.23
CA ILE A 52 20.32 4.83 -10.27
C ILE A 52 20.65 4.47 -11.73
N GLU A 53 19.66 4.13 -12.55
CA GLU A 53 19.82 3.78 -13.95
C GLU A 53 20.43 4.90 -14.80
N GLU A 54 20.08 6.18 -14.50
CA GLU A 54 20.64 7.36 -15.16
C GLU A 54 22.15 7.56 -14.86
N ASN A 55 22.63 7.10 -13.72
CA ASN A 55 23.99 7.39 -13.25
C ASN A 55 24.93 6.19 -13.27
N PHE A 56 24.43 4.98 -13.39
CA PHE A 56 25.23 3.76 -13.31
C PHE A 56 24.86 2.77 -14.40
N THR A 57 25.85 2.05 -14.90
CA THR A 57 25.70 0.95 -15.88
C THR A 57 25.98 -0.39 -15.23
N ASN A 58 25.45 -1.47 -15.81
CA ASN A 58 25.64 -2.86 -15.34
C ASN A 58 25.07 -3.12 -13.94
N ILE A 59 23.91 -2.59 -13.66
CA ILE A 59 23.18 -2.78 -12.41
C ILE A 59 21.86 -3.49 -12.70
N GLU A 60 21.56 -4.53 -11.93
CA GLU A 60 20.25 -5.16 -11.87
C GLU A 60 19.45 -4.54 -10.72
N ILE A 61 18.30 -3.96 -11.01
CA ILE A 61 17.44 -3.34 -9.98
C ILE A 61 16.19 -4.19 -9.78
N LEU A 62 15.96 -4.60 -8.53
CA LEU A 62 14.73 -5.24 -8.08
C LEU A 62 13.95 -4.27 -7.21
N LYS A 63 12.74 -3.93 -7.66
CA LYS A 63 11.81 -3.07 -6.89
C LYS A 63 10.79 -3.94 -6.15
N ILE A 64 10.67 -3.73 -4.84
CA ILE A 64 9.71 -4.43 -3.98
C ILE A 64 8.85 -3.37 -3.29
N ASN A 65 7.56 -3.36 -3.57
CA ASN A 65 6.64 -2.49 -2.85
C ASN A 65 6.38 -3.05 -1.47
N ILE A 66 6.65 -2.26 -0.44
CA ILE A 66 6.38 -2.60 0.96
C ILE A 66 5.18 -1.80 1.43
N ALA A 67 4.41 -2.40 2.33
CA ALA A 67 3.30 -1.76 3.01
C ALA A 67 3.19 -2.28 4.45
N ASP A 68 2.70 -1.44 5.34
CA ASP A 68 2.59 -1.67 6.78
C ASP A 68 1.19 -2.14 7.25
N GLY A 69 0.35 -2.55 6.31
CA GLY A 69 -1.05 -2.87 6.57
C GLY A 69 -2.00 -1.68 6.37
N GLY A 70 -1.48 -0.50 6.02
CA GLY A 70 -2.25 0.68 5.69
C GLY A 70 -2.50 0.86 4.19
N GLU A 71 -2.59 2.12 3.76
CA GLU A 71 -2.77 2.50 2.36
C GLU A 71 -1.69 1.91 1.45
N GLY A 72 -2.11 1.25 0.37
CA GLY A 72 -1.22 0.62 -0.61
C GLY A 72 -0.84 -0.84 -0.30
N THR A 73 -1.32 -1.41 0.79
CA THR A 73 -1.09 -2.83 1.13
C THR A 73 -1.70 -3.75 0.08
N LEU A 74 -2.91 -3.47 -0.36
CA LEU A 74 -3.58 -4.25 -1.39
C LEU A 74 -2.80 -4.18 -2.71
N ASP A 75 -2.35 -2.99 -3.12
CA ASP A 75 -1.58 -2.81 -4.34
C ASP A 75 -0.23 -3.53 -4.29
N ALA A 76 0.45 -3.54 -3.13
CA ALA A 76 1.69 -4.29 -2.95
C ALA A 76 1.49 -5.79 -3.16
N ILE A 77 0.39 -6.36 -2.67
CA ILE A 77 0.07 -7.78 -2.80
C ILE A 77 -0.38 -8.13 -4.23
N ILE A 78 -1.20 -7.30 -4.87
CA ILE A 78 -1.65 -7.48 -6.26
C ILE A 78 -0.45 -7.59 -7.22
N ASN A 79 0.61 -6.85 -6.97
CA ASN A 79 1.80 -6.84 -7.82
C ASN A 79 2.66 -8.12 -7.71
N VAL A 80 2.52 -8.91 -6.64
CA VAL A 80 3.36 -10.10 -6.41
C VAL A 80 2.58 -11.42 -6.39
N CYS A 81 1.26 -11.37 -6.21
CA CYS A 81 0.41 -12.54 -6.15
C CYS A 81 -0.50 -12.65 -7.38
N ASN A 82 -0.76 -13.88 -7.82
CA ASN A 82 -1.85 -14.10 -8.76
C ASN A 82 -3.17 -13.93 -8.02
N CYS A 83 -3.92 -12.86 -8.35
CA CYS A 83 -5.13 -12.48 -7.64
C CYS A 83 -6.25 -12.08 -8.62
N GLU A 84 -7.48 -12.18 -8.15
CA GLU A 84 -8.66 -11.63 -8.82
C GLU A 84 -9.15 -10.41 -8.07
N ILE A 85 -9.03 -9.23 -8.69
CA ILE A 85 -9.47 -7.96 -8.09
C ILE A 85 -10.99 -7.88 -8.18
N LYS A 86 -11.60 -7.48 -7.07
CA LYS A 86 -13.04 -7.24 -6.93
C LYS A 86 -13.29 -5.81 -6.47
N GLU A 87 -14.51 -5.34 -6.71
CA GLU A 87 -14.97 -4.04 -6.24
C GLU A 87 -16.35 -4.20 -5.59
N THR A 88 -16.54 -3.55 -4.45
CA THR A 88 -17.80 -3.56 -3.70
C THR A 88 -18.15 -2.14 -3.28
N ILE A 89 -19.44 -1.84 -3.19
CA ILE A 89 -19.93 -0.55 -2.71
C ILE A 89 -20.35 -0.70 -1.25
N VAL A 90 -19.74 0.09 -0.38
CA VAL A 90 -19.96 0.09 1.08
C VAL A 90 -20.15 1.52 1.60
N ASN A 91 -20.56 1.68 2.84
CA ASN A 91 -20.61 2.98 3.48
C ASN A 91 -19.20 3.50 3.81
N ASP A 92 -19.02 4.82 3.74
CA ASP A 92 -17.81 5.50 4.24
C ASP A 92 -17.76 5.50 5.78
N ALA A 93 -16.65 6.02 6.34
CA ALA A 93 -16.43 6.09 7.78
C ALA A 93 -17.49 6.90 8.55
N LEU A 94 -18.21 7.80 7.89
CA LEU A 94 -19.24 8.65 8.49
C LEU A 94 -20.67 8.16 8.21
N VAL A 95 -20.83 7.08 7.44
CA VAL A 95 -22.12 6.54 6.96
C VAL A 95 -22.95 7.60 6.21
N LYS A 96 -22.25 8.52 5.56
CA LYS A 96 -22.90 9.59 4.78
C LYS A 96 -22.96 9.27 3.29
N ASN A 97 -21.96 8.55 2.79
CA ASN A 97 -21.83 8.24 1.37
C ASN A 97 -21.56 6.76 1.16
N LYS A 98 -21.98 6.27 0.00
CA LYS A 98 -21.54 4.98 -0.51
C LYS A 98 -20.26 5.17 -1.33
N ILE A 99 -19.25 4.40 -1.02
CA ILE A 99 -17.96 4.43 -1.71
C ILE A 99 -17.67 3.08 -2.35
N LYS A 100 -16.96 3.10 -3.46
CA LYS A 100 -16.49 1.90 -4.14
C LYS A 100 -15.11 1.55 -3.60
N VAL A 101 -14.94 0.35 -3.11
CA VAL A 101 -13.69 -0.14 -2.53
C VAL A 101 -13.20 -1.38 -3.26
N LYS A 102 -11.87 -1.50 -3.36
CA LYS A 102 -11.21 -2.66 -3.97
C LYS A 102 -10.82 -3.67 -2.89
N TRP A 103 -10.88 -4.93 -3.25
CA TRP A 103 -10.36 -6.06 -2.50
C TRP A 103 -9.94 -7.15 -3.48
N ALA A 104 -9.24 -8.18 -3.03
CA ALA A 104 -8.79 -9.23 -3.93
C ALA A 104 -9.04 -10.63 -3.36
N LEU A 105 -9.34 -11.56 -4.27
CA LEU A 105 -9.26 -13.00 -4.01
C LEU A 105 -7.85 -13.46 -4.37
N ILE A 106 -7.21 -14.15 -3.46
CA ILE A 106 -5.86 -14.71 -3.58
C ILE A 106 -5.90 -16.22 -3.32
N ASN A 107 -4.78 -16.90 -3.44
CA ASN A 107 -4.65 -18.32 -3.14
C ASN A 107 -5.71 -19.18 -3.86
N ASN A 108 -5.82 -19.02 -5.20
CA ASN A 108 -6.85 -19.69 -6.03
C ASN A 108 -8.28 -19.43 -5.54
N LYS A 109 -8.56 -18.21 -5.10
CA LYS A 109 -9.86 -17.71 -4.59
C LYS A 109 -10.29 -18.30 -3.25
N ARG A 110 -9.39 -18.95 -2.54
CA ARG A 110 -9.67 -19.48 -1.20
C ARG A 110 -9.56 -18.44 -0.10
N ASP A 111 -8.81 -17.38 -0.34
CA ASP A 111 -8.57 -16.31 0.61
C ASP A 111 -8.96 -14.96 0.01
N ALA A 112 -9.40 -14.05 0.86
CA ALA A 112 -9.67 -12.66 0.50
C ALA A 112 -8.72 -11.72 1.24
N ILE A 113 -8.43 -10.57 0.63
CA ILE A 113 -7.63 -9.52 1.25
C ILE A 113 -8.16 -8.14 0.93
N PHE A 114 -8.18 -7.26 1.93
CA PHE A 114 -8.46 -5.84 1.78
C PHE A 114 -7.74 -5.01 2.85
N GLU A 115 -7.74 -3.69 2.69
CA GLU A 115 -7.21 -2.75 3.69
C GLU A 115 -8.32 -1.85 4.23
N VAL A 116 -8.35 -1.63 5.54
CA VAL A 116 -9.36 -0.76 6.17
C VAL A 116 -9.22 0.69 5.74
N ALA A 117 -8.00 1.10 5.36
CA ALA A 117 -7.71 2.45 4.89
C ALA A 117 -8.51 2.85 3.66
N SER A 118 -8.88 1.89 2.79
CA SER A 118 -9.70 2.16 1.60
C SER A 118 -11.17 2.43 1.93
N ILE A 119 -11.63 2.12 3.15
CA ILE A 119 -13.02 2.29 3.61
C ILE A 119 -13.12 3.40 4.65
N VAL A 120 -12.26 3.32 5.67
CA VAL A 120 -12.29 4.22 6.83
C VAL A 120 -10.96 4.93 7.05
N GLY A 121 -10.19 5.15 5.98
CA GLY A 121 -8.89 5.80 6.04
C GLY A 121 -8.97 7.25 6.49
N LEU A 122 -8.00 7.69 7.31
CA LEU A 122 -7.94 9.08 7.76
C LEU A 122 -7.76 10.07 6.59
N TYR A 123 -7.08 9.64 5.51
CA TYR A 123 -6.86 10.46 4.32
C TYR A 123 -8.14 10.68 3.50
N LEU A 124 -9.17 9.84 3.66
CA LEU A 124 -10.47 9.98 3.00
C LEU A 124 -11.33 11.08 3.62
N LEU A 125 -11.01 11.50 4.86
CA LEU A 125 -11.76 12.50 5.60
C LEU A 125 -11.16 13.89 5.43
N LYS A 126 -12.01 14.89 5.18
CA LYS A 126 -11.61 16.30 5.26
C LYS A 126 -11.19 16.62 6.69
N GLU A 127 -10.35 17.62 6.86
CA GLU A 127 -9.81 17.98 8.17
C GLU A 127 -10.91 18.26 9.22
N ASN A 128 -11.96 18.94 8.82
CA ASN A 128 -13.11 19.24 9.67
C ASN A 128 -14.05 18.05 9.95
N GLU A 129 -13.85 16.92 9.28
CA GLU A 129 -14.59 15.66 9.48
C GLU A 129 -13.83 14.66 10.35
N ARG A 130 -12.56 14.94 10.68
CA ARG A 130 -11.69 14.06 11.46
C ARG A 130 -12.05 14.12 12.94
N ASN A 131 -13.15 13.46 13.30
CA ASN A 131 -13.58 13.31 14.68
C ASN A 131 -13.90 11.84 14.98
N PRO A 132 -13.07 11.16 15.81
CA PRO A 132 -13.22 9.73 16.08
C PRO A 132 -14.51 9.37 16.82
N LEU A 133 -15.24 10.34 17.35
CA LEU A 133 -16.55 10.11 17.97
C LEU A 133 -17.68 9.85 16.96
N PHE A 134 -17.47 10.21 15.69
CA PHE A 134 -18.47 10.08 14.63
C PHE A 134 -18.06 9.12 13.52
N THR A 135 -16.84 8.63 13.52
CA THR A 135 -16.38 7.65 12.56
C THR A 135 -16.64 6.23 13.05
N THR A 136 -16.98 5.34 12.12
CA THR A 136 -17.36 3.96 12.44
C THR A 136 -16.77 2.97 11.45
N THR A 137 -16.56 1.74 11.89
CA THR A 137 -16.14 0.60 11.09
C THR A 137 -17.29 -0.08 10.33
N TYR A 138 -18.49 0.50 10.29
CA TYR A 138 -19.68 -0.10 9.68
C TYR A 138 -19.46 -0.60 8.24
N GLY A 139 -18.83 0.22 7.38
CA GLY A 139 -18.54 -0.17 6.00
C GLY A 139 -17.57 -1.36 5.88
N ILE A 140 -16.73 -1.59 6.89
CA ILE A 140 -15.86 -2.78 6.96
C ILE A 140 -16.74 -4.03 7.15
N GLY A 141 -17.73 -3.98 8.05
CA GLY A 141 -18.67 -5.06 8.25
C GLY A 141 -19.46 -5.39 6.98
N GLU A 142 -19.94 -4.36 6.25
CA GLU A 142 -20.61 -4.57 4.95
C GLU A 142 -19.70 -5.30 3.95
N LEU A 143 -18.41 -4.93 3.87
CA LEU A 143 -17.46 -5.61 2.99
C LEU A 143 -17.20 -7.04 3.43
N ILE A 144 -17.01 -7.30 4.73
CA ILE A 144 -16.81 -8.66 5.25
C ILE A 144 -18.00 -9.53 4.91
N LEU A 145 -19.24 -9.09 5.14
CA LEU A 145 -20.45 -9.83 4.78
C LEU A 145 -20.49 -10.15 3.30
N HIS A 146 -20.15 -9.19 2.44
CA HIS A 146 -20.08 -9.43 1.00
C HIS A 146 -19.00 -10.45 0.61
N ILE A 147 -17.83 -10.42 1.26
CA ILE A 147 -16.72 -11.36 1.02
C ILE A 147 -17.12 -12.79 1.43
N LEU A 148 -17.90 -12.97 2.50
CA LEU A 148 -18.36 -14.28 2.97
C LEU A 148 -19.23 -15.01 1.93
N ASP A 149 -19.94 -14.29 1.04
CA ASP A 149 -20.70 -14.90 -0.06
C ASP A 149 -19.79 -15.63 -1.08
N TYR A 150 -18.49 -15.34 -1.08
CA TYR A 150 -17.50 -16.02 -1.93
C TYR A 150 -16.97 -17.33 -1.31
N HIS A 151 -17.43 -17.70 -0.12
CA HIS A 151 -17.03 -18.93 0.59
C HIS A 151 -15.51 -19.07 0.77
N VAL A 152 -14.84 -17.96 1.10
CA VAL A 152 -13.40 -17.94 1.37
C VAL A 152 -13.05 -18.61 2.69
N ASP A 153 -11.87 -19.23 2.76
CA ASP A 153 -11.37 -19.89 3.98
C ASP A 153 -10.82 -18.86 4.97
N ASN A 154 -10.16 -17.79 4.46
CA ASN A 154 -9.55 -16.76 5.28
C ASN A 154 -9.80 -15.35 4.71
N ILE A 155 -9.87 -14.37 5.59
CA ILE A 155 -9.91 -12.95 5.24
C ILE A 155 -8.72 -12.26 5.91
N TYR A 156 -7.82 -11.70 5.10
CA TYR A 156 -6.70 -10.91 5.56
C TYR A 156 -7.07 -9.42 5.54
N ILE A 157 -6.87 -8.73 6.64
CA ILE A 157 -7.28 -7.34 6.81
C ILE A 157 -6.08 -6.50 7.20
N GLY A 158 -5.70 -5.55 6.33
CA GLY A 158 -4.72 -4.53 6.65
C GLY A 158 -5.33 -3.45 7.55
N LEU A 159 -4.80 -3.23 8.75
CA LEU A 159 -5.41 -2.38 9.77
C LEU A 159 -4.83 -0.95 9.85
N GLY A 160 -3.76 -0.65 9.12
CA GLY A 160 -3.11 0.67 9.17
C GLY A 160 -3.99 1.80 8.60
N GLY A 161 -3.71 3.04 9.03
CA GLY A 161 -4.31 4.26 8.47
C GLY A 161 -5.77 4.55 8.81
N SER A 162 -6.40 3.79 9.72
CA SER A 162 -7.79 3.96 10.12
C SER A 162 -8.06 5.33 10.78
N SER A 163 -9.26 5.88 10.54
CA SER A 163 -9.81 7.06 11.22
C SER A 163 -10.79 6.74 12.35
N THR A 164 -11.03 5.46 12.62
CA THR A 164 -12.05 5.01 13.57
C THR A 164 -11.47 4.68 14.95
N ASN A 165 -12.30 4.79 15.97
CA ASN A 165 -11.98 4.45 17.36
C ASN A 165 -13.16 3.74 18.06
N ASP A 166 -13.95 3.00 17.31
CA ASP A 166 -15.14 2.30 17.78
C ASP A 166 -14.87 0.85 18.24
N ALA A 167 -13.58 0.48 18.38
CA ALA A 167 -13.14 -0.88 18.72
C ALA A 167 -13.74 -1.98 17.81
N GLY A 168 -14.06 -1.63 16.56
CA GLY A 168 -14.66 -2.54 15.59
C GLY A 168 -16.15 -2.81 15.80
N THR A 169 -16.82 -2.13 16.74
CA THR A 169 -18.25 -2.39 17.03
C THR A 169 -19.17 -2.03 15.88
N GLY A 170 -18.78 -1.10 15.01
CA GLY A 170 -19.53 -0.78 13.81
C GLY A 170 -19.53 -1.90 12.77
N ALA A 171 -18.55 -2.78 12.80
CA ALA A 171 -18.42 -3.90 11.85
C ALA A 171 -19.16 -5.17 12.31
N LEU A 172 -19.68 -5.20 13.54
CA LEU A 172 -20.45 -6.31 14.11
C LEU A 172 -21.93 -6.17 13.81
#